data_58946aff7536ccf96445e01874ad6824
#
_entry.id   58946aff7536ccf96445e01874ad6824
#
_cell.length_a   1.000
_cell.length_b   1.000
_cell.length_c   1.000
_cell.angle_alpha   90.00
_cell.angle_beta   90.00
_cell.angle_gamma   90.00
#
_symmetry.space_group_name_H-M   'P 1'
#
loop_
_entity.id
_entity.type
_entity.pdbx_description
1 polymer ?
#
loop_
_entity_poly.entity_id
_entity_poly.type
_entity_poly.pdbx_seq_one_letter_code
_entity_poly.pdbx_strand_id
1 'polypeptide(L)'
;MSKVTIAGDVNGSGVFTIAAPNGNTNRTLTLPDEAGTLVTTASTGTVTQAMLASNVAGNGPAFSAFRTGNQTVSASAYTKVLFTDEDFDTDSCFTSSTFTPTVAGYYQINAALALNTTSGPALIVLYKNGAGFRMGDGFGNITVYGLVLSTLVYANGTTDYFEIYGYPGNGTIFNGGSPRGILFSASMVRSA
;
A
#
# COMPACT_ATOMS: atom_id res chain seq x y z
N MET A 1 -16.72 44.47 -10.40
CA MET A 1 -17.31 43.77 -9.21
C MET A 1 -17.79 42.41 -9.64
N SER A 2 -17.35 41.37 -8.91
CA SER A 2 -17.85 40.04 -9.10
C SER A 2 -19.32 39.94 -8.61
N LYS A 3 -20.17 39.19 -9.31
CA LYS A 3 -21.55 39.02 -8.88
C LYS A 3 -21.89 37.52 -8.77
N VAL A 4 -22.74 37.19 -7.83
CA VAL A 4 -23.37 35.86 -7.75
C VAL A 4 -24.71 35.92 -8.48
N THR A 5 -24.95 35.00 -9.40
CA THR A 5 -26.23 34.85 -10.05
C THR A 5 -26.76 33.47 -9.70
N ILE A 6 -27.96 33.42 -9.15
CA ILE A 6 -28.70 32.17 -8.90
C ILE A 6 -29.80 32.11 -9.95
N ALA A 7 -29.71 31.14 -10.88
CA ALA A 7 -30.72 30.91 -11.88
C ALA A 7 -31.45 29.58 -11.61
N GLY A 8 -32.76 29.57 -11.56
CA GLY A 8 -33.55 28.37 -11.45
C GLY A 8 -33.75 27.71 -12.82
N ASP A 9 -33.98 26.38 -12.81
CA ASP A 9 -34.45 25.69 -14.02
C ASP A 9 -35.88 26.10 -14.35
N VAL A 10 -36.14 26.43 -15.60
CA VAL A 10 -37.45 26.88 -16.08
C VAL A 10 -38.54 25.80 -15.91
N ASN A 11 -38.18 24.53 -15.85
CA ASN A 11 -39.09 23.41 -15.66
C ASN A 11 -39.19 22.95 -14.19
N GLY A 12 -38.43 23.53 -13.30
CA GLY A 12 -38.40 23.16 -11.89
C GLY A 12 -39.39 24.00 -11.06
N SER A 13 -40.22 23.34 -10.25
CA SER A 13 -41.13 24.00 -9.29
C SER A 13 -40.63 24.01 -7.86
N GLY A 14 -39.43 23.46 -7.59
CA GLY A 14 -38.82 23.41 -6.28
C GLY A 14 -38.18 24.75 -5.84
N VAL A 15 -38.10 24.97 -4.54
CA VAL A 15 -37.43 26.15 -3.94
C VAL A 15 -36.04 25.76 -3.50
N PHE A 16 -35.03 26.49 -3.96
CA PHE A 16 -33.68 26.38 -3.46
C PHE A 16 -33.47 27.42 -2.36
N THR A 17 -33.15 26.96 -1.13
CA THR A 17 -32.97 27.84 0.02
C THR A 17 -31.52 27.81 0.50
N ILE A 18 -30.89 28.97 0.65
CA ILE A 18 -29.63 29.12 1.37
C ILE A 18 -29.99 29.66 2.75
N ALA A 19 -29.87 28.82 3.78
CA ALA A 19 -30.19 29.18 5.16
C ALA A 19 -28.91 29.35 5.99
N ALA A 20 -28.87 30.43 6.78
CA ALA A 20 -27.82 30.58 7.79
C ALA A 20 -28.10 29.66 8.98
N PRO A 21 -27.07 29.05 9.60
CA PRO A 21 -27.26 28.27 10.81
C PRO A 21 -27.71 29.17 11.98
N ASN A 22 -28.53 28.62 12.88
CA ASN A 22 -28.94 29.32 14.10
C ASN A 22 -27.74 29.37 15.06
N GLY A 23 -27.01 30.47 15.05
CA GLY A 23 -25.81 30.67 15.90
C GLY A 23 -25.30 32.10 15.81
N ASN A 24 -24.59 32.53 16.87
CA ASN A 24 -24.08 33.92 17.03
C ASN A 24 -22.68 34.11 16.42
N THR A 25 -22.14 33.09 15.75
CA THR A 25 -20.79 33.14 15.15
C THR A 25 -20.88 33.55 13.69
N ASN A 26 -20.18 34.61 13.30
CA ASN A 26 -20.04 34.97 11.89
C ASN A 26 -19.29 33.88 11.11
N ARG A 27 -19.79 33.53 9.94
CA ARG A 27 -19.20 32.51 9.06
C ARG A 27 -19.14 33.05 7.64
N THR A 28 -18.02 32.80 6.98
CA THR A 28 -17.82 33.10 5.57
C THR A 28 -17.73 31.79 4.79
N LEU A 29 -18.52 31.65 3.75
CA LEU A 29 -18.36 30.60 2.76
C LEU A 29 -17.66 31.21 1.54
N THR A 30 -16.43 30.84 1.31
CA THR A 30 -15.68 31.23 0.12
C THR A 30 -15.91 30.17 -0.95
N LEU A 31 -16.41 30.58 -2.10
CA LEU A 31 -16.52 29.69 -3.26
C LEU A 31 -15.17 29.62 -3.99
N PRO A 32 -14.79 28.45 -4.54
CA PRO A 32 -13.56 28.36 -5.33
C PRO A 32 -13.65 29.22 -6.59
N ASP A 33 -12.51 29.70 -7.05
CA ASP A 33 -12.36 30.47 -8.31
C ASP A 33 -12.27 29.52 -9.52
N GLU A 34 -13.07 28.49 -9.51
CA GLU A 34 -13.11 27.43 -10.54
C GLU A 34 -14.54 27.07 -10.90
N ALA A 35 -14.76 26.64 -12.15
CA ALA A 35 -16.02 26.04 -12.54
C ALA A 35 -16.16 24.64 -11.94
N GLY A 36 -17.26 24.38 -11.26
CA GLY A 36 -17.47 23.09 -10.63
C GLY A 36 -18.87 22.88 -10.06
N THR A 37 -19.09 21.70 -9.53
CA THR A 37 -20.34 21.31 -8.86
C THR A 37 -20.08 21.19 -7.35
N LEU A 38 -20.95 21.76 -6.54
CA LEU A 38 -20.92 21.54 -5.08
C LEU A 38 -21.36 20.11 -4.76
N VAL A 39 -20.49 19.38 -4.06
CA VAL A 39 -20.81 18.04 -3.59
C VAL A 39 -21.65 18.13 -2.33
N THR A 40 -22.78 17.46 -2.30
CA THR A 40 -23.71 17.40 -1.16
C THR A 40 -23.72 16.02 -0.53
N THR A 41 -24.33 15.87 0.64
CA THR A 41 -24.51 14.57 1.31
C THR A 41 -25.36 13.57 0.51
N ALA A 42 -26.17 14.05 -0.44
CA ALA A 42 -26.95 13.23 -1.35
C ALA A 42 -26.21 12.88 -2.65
N SER A 43 -25.01 13.43 -2.87
CA SER A 43 -24.23 13.17 -4.07
C SER A 43 -23.61 11.77 -4.00
N THR A 44 -23.89 10.94 -5.00
CA THR A 44 -23.28 9.62 -5.15
C THR A 44 -22.39 9.58 -6.39
N GLY A 45 -21.18 8.99 -6.27
CA GLY A 45 -20.24 8.87 -7.38
C GLY A 45 -19.64 10.19 -7.88
N THR A 46 -19.88 11.30 -7.19
CA THR A 46 -19.40 12.63 -7.60
C THR A 46 -17.96 12.88 -7.23
N VAL A 47 -17.50 12.33 -6.10
CA VAL A 47 -16.08 12.35 -5.72
C VAL A 47 -15.43 11.09 -6.27
N THR A 48 -14.58 11.26 -7.27
CA THR A 48 -13.83 10.15 -7.87
C THR A 48 -12.49 9.95 -7.13
N GLN A 49 -11.87 8.77 -7.30
CA GLN A 49 -10.55 8.49 -6.71
C GLN A 49 -9.50 9.51 -7.17
N ALA A 50 -9.56 9.97 -8.41
CA ALA A 50 -8.65 10.98 -8.94
C ALA A 50 -8.77 12.36 -8.27
N MET A 51 -9.88 12.65 -7.60
CA MET A 51 -10.10 13.89 -6.84
C MET A 51 -9.58 13.81 -5.41
N LEU A 52 -9.17 12.63 -4.97
CA LEU A 52 -8.59 12.41 -3.64
C LEU A 52 -7.07 12.55 -3.72
N ALA A 53 -6.48 13.16 -2.70
CA ALA A 53 -5.03 13.19 -2.57
C ALA A 53 -4.48 11.76 -2.34
N SER A 54 -3.25 11.49 -2.78
CA SER A 54 -2.60 10.18 -2.64
C SER A 54 -2.41 9.72 -1.18
N ASN A 55 -2.49 10.64 -0.22
CA ASN A 55 -2.41 10.33 1.21
C ASN A 55 -3.75 9.88 1.82
N VAL A 56 -4.83 9.81 1.03
CA VAL A 56 -6.12 9.27 1.49
C VAL A 56 -6.10 7.76 1.37
N ALA A 57 -6.48 7.04 2.42
CA ALA A 57 -6.59 5.59 2.40
C ALA A 57 -7.50 5.14 1.24
N GLY A 58 -7.04 4.14 0.48
CA GLY A 58 -7.68 3.71 -0.76
C GLY A 58 -7.22 4.45 -2.02
N ASN A 59 -6.40 5.51 -1.88
CA ASN A 59 -5.75 6.22 -2.99
C ASN A 59 -4.23 6.31 -2.81
N GLY A 60 -3.65 5.64 -1.82
CA GLY A 60 -2.22 5.61 -1.58
C GLY A 60 -1.50 4.48 -2.31
N PRO A 61 -0.16 4.44 -2.18
CA PRO A 61 0.69 3.43 -2.80
C PRO A 61 0.27 2.00 -2.47
N ALA A 62 0.21 1.16 -3.50
CA ALA A 62 -0.03 -0.27 -3.37
C ALA A 62 0.71 -1.03 -4.47
N PHE A 63 1.27 -2.19 -4.15
CA PHE A 63 1.89 -3.08 -5.12
C PHE A 63 1.66 -4.54 -4.77
N SER A 64 1.81 -5.40 -5.77
CA SER A 64 1.89 -6.86 -5.63
C SER A 64 2.94 -7.38 -6.59
N ALA A 65 3.96 -8.04 -6.05
CA ALA A 65 5.05 -8.62 -6.80
C ALA A 65 5.25 -10.09 -6.43
N PHE A 66 5.78 -10.86 -7.38
CA PHE A 66 6.00 -12.29 -7.20
C PHE A 66 7.22 -12.77 -7.97
N ARG A 67 7.52 -14.06 -7.80
CA ARG A 67 8.58 -14.74 -8.56
C ARG A 67 8.06 -16.04 -9.11
N THR A 68 8.31 -16.30 -10.39
CA THR A 68 7.91 -17.55 -11.07
C THR A 68 9.02 -18.60 -11.13
N GLY A 69 10.27 -18.19 -11.07
CA GLY A 69 11.43 -19.09 -11.12
C GLY A 69 12.13 -19.22 -9.78
N ASN A 70 12.97 -20.26 -9.64
CA ASN A 70 13.77 -20.45 -8.45
C ASN A 70 14.86 -19.37 -8.32
N GLN A 71 15.20 -19.02 -7.08
CA GLN A 71 16.36 -18.20 -6.75
C GLN A 71 17.38 -19.08 -6.01
N THR A 72 18.57 -19.23 -6.58
CA THR A 72 19.68 -19.88 -5.88
C THR A 72 20.21 -18.97 -4.81
N VAL A 73 20.40 -19.48 -3.61
CA VAL A 73 20.86 -18.75 -2.42
C VAL A 73 21.91 -19.54 -1.66
N SER A 74 22.63 -18.89 -0.77
CA SER A 74 23.59 -19.56 0.12
C SER A 74 22.87 -20.15 1.32
N ALA A 75 23.19 -21.38 1.68
CA ALA A 75 22.72 -21.98 2.91
C ALA A 75 23.20 -21.18 4.12
N SER A 76 22.38 -21.17 5.17
CA SER A 76 22.69 -20.53 6.46
C SER A 76 23.08 -19.06 6.36
N ALA A 77 22.50 -18.35 5.39
CA ALA A 77 22.73 -16.91 5.19
C ALA A 77 21.43 -16.16 4.91
N TYR A 78 21.29 -14.97 5.50
CA TYR A 78 20.21 -14.05 5.12
C TYR A 78 20.43 -13.58 3.68
N THR A 79 19.46 -13.82 2.83
CA THR A 79 19.52 -13.44 1.41
C THR A 79 18.28 -12.67 1.03
N LYS A 80 18.45 -11.55 0.34
CA LYS A 80 17.34 -10.76 -0.21
C LYS A 80 16.55 -11.63 -1.20
N VAL A 81 15.23 -11.65 -1.03
CA VAL A 81 14.31 -12.29 -1.97
C VAL A 81 14.15 -11.39 -3.19
N LEU A 82 14.37 -11.95 -4.37
CA LEU A 82 14.25 -11.23 -5.64
C LEU A 82 12.91 -11.57 -6.28
N PHE A 83 12.11 -10.55 -6.53
CA PHE A 83 10.84 -10.62 -7.24
C PHE A 83 11.09 -10.23 -8.70
N THR A 84 10.59 -11.01 -9.64
CA THR A 84 10.86 -10.85 -11.08
C THR A 84 9.68 -10.30 -11.86
N ASP A 85 8.49 -10.38 -11.27
CA ASP A 85 7.24 -10.05 -11.92
C ASP A 85 6.35 -9.25 -10.96
N GLU A 86 5.47 -8.45 -11.51
CA GLU A 86 4.51 -7.63 -10.77
C GLU A 86 3.09 -7.88 -11.29
N ASP A 87 2.12 -7.98 -10.37
CA ASP A 87 0.70 -7.93 -10.74
C ASP A 87 0.27 -6.47 -10.98
N PHE A 88 0.72 -5.57 -10.12
CA PHE A 88 0.51 -4.13 -10.21
C PHE A 88 1.47 -3.36 -9.29
N ASP A 89 1.71 -2.10 -9.65
CA ASP A 89 2.35 -1.07 -8.83
C ASP A 89 1.69 0.28 -9.15
N THR A 90 0.91 0.83 -8.22
CA THR A 90 0.06 2.00 -8.48
C THR A 90 0.82 3.32 -8.56
N ASP A 91 1.93 3.45 -7.84
CA ASP A 91 2.67 4.71 -7.68
C ASP A 91 4.16 4.57 -8.03
N SER A 92 4.51 3.52 -8.78
CA SER A 92 5.91 3.18 -9.08
C SER A 92 6.78 3.11 -7.81
N CYS A 93 6.20 2.54 -6.76
CA CYS A 93 6.82 2.46 -5.43
C CYS A 93 7.60 1.16 -5.19
N PHE A 94 7.56 0.23 -6.14
CA PHE A 94 8.28 -1.03 -6.09
C PHE A 94 9.27 -1.14 -7.24
N THR A 95 10.54 -1.30 -6.93
CA THR A 95 11.60 -1.50 -7.92
C THR A 95 12.75 -2.30 -7.34
N SER A 96 13.39 -3.14 -8.17
CA SER A 96 14.55 -3.95 -7.74
C SER A 96 14.29 -4.74 -6.46
N SER A 97 13.09 -5.29 -6.32
CA SER A 97 12.66 -6.05 -5.13
C SER A 97 12.68 -5.23 -3.82
N THR A 98 12.44 -3.94 -3.93
CA THR A 98 12.42 -2.98 -2.82
C THR A 98 11.15 -2.15 -2.91
N PHE A 99 10.40 -2.07 -1.82
CA PHE A 99 9.24 -1.20 -1.68
C PHE A 99 9.66 0.12 -1.03
N THR A 100 9.51 1.21 -1.76
CA THR A 100 9.85 2.58 -1.30
C THR A 100 8.60 3.45 -1.43
N PRO A 101 7.73 3.49 -0.41
CA PRO A 101 6.49 4.24 -0.47
C PRO A 101 6.75 5.75 -0.56
N THR A 102 6.02 6.43 -1.43
CA THR A 102 6.14 7.86 -1.71
C THR A 102 5.26 8.73 -0.81
N VAL A 103 4.40 8.13 0.00
CA VAL A 103 3.47 8.81 0.91
C VAL A 103 3.73 8.36 2.34
N ALA A 104 3.83 9.33 3.26
CA ALA A 104 3.95 9.01 4.69
C ALA A 104 2.66 8.36 5.22
N GLY A 105 2.81 7.22 5.90
CA GLY A 105 1.63 6.50 6.39
C GLY A 105 1.93 5.12 6.96
N TYR A 106 0.85 4.44 7.28
CA TYR A 106 0.86 3.07 7.78
C TYR A 106 0.52 2.11 6.65
N TYR A 107 1.36 1.11 6.47
CA TYR A 107 1.28 0.13 5.39
C TYR A 107 1.10 -1.27 5.93
N GLN A 108 0.10 -1.98 5.42
CA GLN A 108 0.01 -3.42 5.59
C GLN A 108 0.95 -4.08 4.61
N ILE A 109 1.92 -4.82 5.13
CA ILE A 109 2.89 -5.59 4.35
C ILE A 109 2.59 -7.07 4.52
N ASN A 110 2.54 -7.79 3.39
CA ASN A 110 2.40 -9.23 3.36
C ASN A 110 3.47 -9.84 2.46
N ALA A 111 4.05 -10.94 2.90
CA ALA A 111 5.00 -11.69 2.10
C ALA A 111 4.87 -13.20 2.35
N ALA A 112 5.18 -13.98 1.33
CA ALA A 112 5.36 -15.41 1.44
C ALA A 112 6.66 -15.83 0.77
N LEU A 113 7.32 -16.84 1.33
CA LEU A 113 8.56 -17.37 0.83
C LEU A 113 8.52 -18.89 0.88
N ALA A 114 8.39 -19.53 -0.27
CA ALA A 114 8.61 -20.95 -0.41
C ALA A 114 10.11 -21.25 -0.52
N LEU A 115 10.57 -22.26 0.17
CA LEU A 115 11.96 -22.63 0.16
C LEU A 115 12.15 -24.16 0.15
N ASN A 116 13.28 -24.59 -0.37
CA ASN A 116 13.70 -25.95 -0.38
C ASN A 116 14.73 -26.17 0.73
N THR A 117 14.24 -26.46 1.93
CA THR A 117 15.11 -26.84 3.05
C THR A 117 14.74 -28.21 3.55
N THR A 118 15.73 -28.96 3.93
CA THR A 118 15.58 -30.31 4.48
C THR A 118 15.82 -30.38 5.97
N SER A 119 16.51 -29.40 6.54
CA SER A 119 16.77 -29.28 7.98
C SER A 119 17.37 -27.92 8.32
N GLY A 120 17.39 -27.61 9.60
CA GLY A 120 17.95 -26.35 10.13
C GLY A 120 16.90 -25.23 10.22
N PRO A 121 17.29 -24.09 10.82
CA PRO A 121 16.38 -22.97 10.98
C PRO A 121 16.04 -22.33 9.63
N ALA A 122 14.75 -21.97 9.47
CA ALA A 122 14.27 -21.25 8.30
C ALA A 122 13.47 -20.03 8.77
N LEU A 123 13.74 -18.86 8.21
CA LEU A 123 13.17 -17.59 8.65
C LEU A 123 12.78 -16.74 7.44
N ILE A 124 11.68 -15.96 7.59
CA ILE A 124 11.36 -14.82 6.74
C ILE A 124 11.43 -13.54 7.56
N VAL A 125 12.08 -12.52 7.05
CA VAL A 125 12.34 -11.27 7.77
C VAL A 125 12.05 -10.08 6.86
N LEU A 126 11.30 -9.12 7.37
CA LEU A 126 11.19 -7.79 6.78
C LEU A 126 12.39 -6.95 7.22
N TYR A 127 13.10 -6.41 6.27
CA TYR A 127 14.14 -5.41 6.46
C TYR A 127 13.55 -4.03 6.22
N LYS A 128 13.96 -3.07 7.06
CA LYS A 128 13.68 -1.65 6.88
C LYS A 128 15.02 -0.92 6.82
N ASN A 129 15.24 -0.16 5.77
CA ASN A 129 16.46 0.65 5.60
C ASN A 129 17.75 -0.18 5.72
N GLY A 130 17.75 -1.39 5.16
CA GLY A 130 18.91 -2.30 5.16
C GLY A 130 19.14 -3.08 6.45
N ALA A 131 18.29 -2.96 7.46
CA ALA A 131 18.41 -3.69 8.72
C ALA A 131 17.18 -4.58 8.99
N GLY A 132 17.39 -5.73 9.62
CA GLY A 132 16.30 -6.61 10.05
C GLY A 132 15.34 -5.87 10.99
N PHE A 133 14.05 -5.83 10.64
CA PHE A 133 13.07 -5.02 11.34
C PHE A 133 11.93 -5.83 11.98
N ARG A 134 11.36 -6.77 11.24
CA ARG A 134 10.31 -7.68 11.73
C ARG A 134 10.57 -9.10 11.24
N MET A 135 10.45 -10.05 12.13
CA MET A 135 10.47 -11.46 11.79
C MET A 135 9.04 -11.94 11.57
N GLY A 136 8.83 -12.65 10.47
CA GLY A 136 7.63 -13.44 10.23
C GLY A 136 7.78 -14.84 10.79
N ASP A 137 7.34 -15.84 10.04
CA ASP A 137 7.55 -17.24 10.44
C ASP A 137 9.02 -17.57 10.61
N GLY A 138 9.29 -18.38 11.62
CA GLY A 138 10.60 -18.94 11.87
C GLY A 138 10.48 -20.33 12.49
N PHE A 139 11.22 -21.28 11.93
CA PHE A 139 11.22 -22.65 12.37
C PHE A 139 12.65 -23.11 12.70
N GLY A 140 12.79 -23.91 13.73
CA GLY A 140 14.09 -24.38 14.20
C GLY A 140 14.72 -25.45 13.31
N ASN A 141 14.30 -26.67 13.44
CA ASN A 141 14.93 -27.81 12.76
C ASN A 141 13.87 -28.74 12.15
N ILE A 142 13.14 -28.23 11.18
CA ILE A 142 12.09 -28.95 10.47
C ILE A 142 12.19 -28.76 8.96
N THR A 143 11.59 -29.65 8.19
CA THR A 143 11.39 -29.44 6.78
C THR A 143 10.27 -28.41 6.59
N VAL A 144 10.58 -27.31 5.91
CA VAL A 144 9.65 -26.20 5.69
C VAL A 144 9.48 -25.99 4.19
N TYR A 145 8.24 -25.80 3.77
CA TYR A 145 7.90 -25.50 2.37
C TYR A 145 7.49 -24.05 2.16
N GLY A 146 7.02 -23.38 3.17
CA GLY A 146 6.60 -21.98 3.06
C GLY A 146 6.64 -21.27 4.40
N LEU A 147 7.00 -20.01 4.33
CA LEU A 147 7.03 -19.05 5.44
C LEU A 147 6.17 -17.86 5.05
N VAL A 148 5.49 -17.26 6.02
CA VAL A 148 4.67 -16.07 5.78
C VAL A 148 5.05 -14.94 6.75
N LEU A 149 4.82 -13.72 6.29
CA LEU A 149 4.97 -12.52 7.09
C LEU A 149 3.79 -11.59 6.78
N SER A 150 3.16 -11.10 7.83
CA SER A 150 2.11 -10.10 7.74
C SER A 150 2.29 -9.10 8.88
N THR A 151 2.44 -7.82 8.56
CA THR A 151 2.72 -6.81 9.57
C THR A 151 2.29 -5.42 9.12
N LEU A 152 1.91 -4.59 10.08
CA LEU A 152 1.66 -3.18 9.88
C LEU A 152 2.93 -2.38 10.23
N VAL A 153 3.33 -1.47 9.34
CA VAL A 153 4.53 -0.66 9.51
C VAL A 153 4.27 0.80 9.19
N TYR A 154 5.04 1.69 9.81
CA TYR A 154 5.08 3.10 9.42
C TYR A 154 6.22 3.34 8.43
N ALA A 155 5.94 4.14 7.39
CA ALA A 155 6.92 4.68 6.45
C ALA A 155 6.80 6.20 6.37
N ASN A 156 7.94 6.88 6.25
CA ASN A 156 8.01 8.35 6.21
C ASN A 156 7.70 8.96 4.83
N GLY A 157 7.49 8.13 3.80
CA GLY A 157 7.16 8.58 2.44
C GLY A 157 8.31 9.24 1.66
N THR A 158 9.54 9.16 2.14
CA THR A 158 10.69 9.81 1.50
C THR A 158 11.93 8.94 1.43
N THR A 159 12.37 8.37 2.55
CA THR A 159 13.62 7.62 2.67
C THR A 159 13.45 6.20 3.17
N ASP A 160 12.31 5.89 3.79
CA ASP A 160 12.03 4.54 4.26
C ASP A 160 11.81 3.59 3.10
N TYR A 161 12.49 2.44 3.14
CA TYR A 161 12.27 1.35 2.20
C TYR A 161 12.23 0.01 2.91
N PHE A 162 11.58 -0.95 2.26
CA PHE A 162 11.35 -2.29 2.80
C PHE A 162 11.74 -3.36 1.81
N GLU A 163 12.31 -4.44 2.34
CA GLU A 163 12.80 -5.58 1.58
C GLU A 163 12.48 -6.87 2.33
N ILE A 164 12.29 -7.95 1.59
CA ILE A 164 12.11 -9.28 2.18
C ILE A 164 13.41 -10.05 2.11
N TYR A 165 13.82 -10.59 3.23
CA TYR A 165 14.95 -11.50 3.36
C TYR A 165 14.50 -12.87 3.83
N GLY A 166 15.12 -13.90 3.30
CA GLY A 166 14.95 -15.28 3.73
C GLY A 166 16.24 -15.83 4.31
N TYR A 167 16.10 -16.69 5.31
CA TYR A 167 17.19 -17.54 5.82
C TYR A 167 16.79 -19.00 5.58
N PRO A 168 17.46 -19.72 4.68
CA PRO A 168 16.97 -21.02 4.21
C PRO A 168 17.48 -22.22 5.01
N GLY A 169 18.12 -22.03 6.15
CA GLY A 169 18.77 -23.15 6.86
C GLY A 169 19.77 -23.86 5.97
N ASN A 170 19.61 -25.17 5.77
CA ASN A 170 20.43 -25.94 4.85
C ASN A 170 20.00 -25.85 3.39
N GLY A 171 18.87 -25.18 3.11
CA GLY A 171 18.36 -24.99 1.77
C GLY A 171 19.23 -24.05 0.95
N THR A 172 19.22 -24.25 -0.35
CA THR A 172 19.98 -23.43 -1.30
C THR A 172 19.10 -22.82 -2.39
N ILE A 173 17.79 -22.96 -2.25
CA ILE A 173 16.82 -22.48 -3.23
C ILE A 173 15.63 -21.85 -2.52
N PHE A 174 15.27 -20.63 -2.93
CA PHE A 174 13.94 -20.08 -2.77
C PHE A 174 13.10 -20.53 -3.97
N ASN A 175 12.01 -21.25 -3.70
CA ASN A 175 11.25 -21.95 -4.71
C ASN A 175 10.09 -21.10 -5.25
N GLY A 176 10.27 -20.51 -6.41
CA GLY A 176 9.28 -19.68 -7.09
C GLY A 176 8.28 -20.42 -7.96
N GLY A 177 8.16 -21.76 -7.85
CA GLY A 177 7.29 -22.59 -8.69
C GLY A 177 5.79 -22.24 -8.63
N SER A 178 5.00 -23.02 -9.35
CA SER A 178 3.53 -22.87 -9.38
C SER A 178 2.86 -23.81 -8.34
N PRO A 179 1.85 -23.34 -7.55
CA PRO A 179 1.38 -21.96 -7.50
C PRO A 179 2.45 -21.01 -6.92
N ARG A 180 2.30 -19.71 -7.14
CA ARG A 180 3.27 -18.67 -6.75
C ARG A 180 3.62 -18.75 -5.26
N GLY A 181 4.75 -19.37 -4.95
CA GLY A 181 5.21 -19.59 -3.57
C GLY A 181 6.02 -18.41 -2.99
N ILE A 182 6.40 -17.45 -3.83
CA ILE A 182 7.17 -16.27 -3.44
C ILE A 182 6.38 -15.05 -3.87
N LEU A 183 5.92 -14.27 -2.90
CA LEU A 183 5.15 -13.05 -3.14
C LEU A 183 5.49 -11.97 -2.10
N PHE A 184 5.30 -10.73 -2.50
CA PHE A 184 5.45 -9.56 -1.66
C PHE A 184 4.44 -8.51 -2.10
N SER A 185 3.66 -8.01 -1.17
CA SER A 185 2.68 -6.97 -1.44
C SER A 185 2.61 -5.98 -0.28
N ALA A 186 2.24 -4.76 -0.59
CA ALA A 186 1.88 -3.78 0.41
C ALA A 186 0.77 -2.85 -0.09
N SER A 187 0.04 -2.28 0.85
CA SER A 187 -0.93 -1.23 0.58
C SER A 187 -1.03 -0.25 1.74
N MET A 188 -1.27 1.01 1.44
CA MET A 188 -1.49 2.03 2.45
C MET A 188 -2.83 1.79 3.15
N VAL A 189 -2.80 1.66 4.48
CA VAL A 189 -4.01 1.49 5.31
C VAL A 189 -4.48 2.85 5.83
N ARG A 190 -3.53 3.74 6.14
CA ARG A 190 -3.81 5.06 6.69
C ARG A 190 -2.66 6.01 6.40
N SER A 191 -2.94 7.25 6.04
CA SER A 191 -1.97 8.34 6.04
C SER A 191 -1.50 8.69 7.46
N ALA A 192 -0.30 9.24 7.57
CA ALA A 192 0.24 9.75 8.84
C ALA A 192 -0.36 11.11 9.20
#